data_c71d90e68ec5543eb8e9c1b8ad7654c7
#
_entry.id   c71d90e68ec5543eb8e9c1b8ad7654c7
#
_cell.length_a   1.000
_cell.length_b   1.000
_cell.length_c   1.000
_cell.angle_alpha   90.00
_cell.angle_beta   90.00
_cell.angle_gamma   90.00
#
_symmetry.space_group_name_H-M   'P 1'
#
loop_
_entity.id
_entity.type
_entity.pdbx_description
1 polymer ?
#
loop_
_entity_poly.entity_id
_entity_poly.type
_entity_poly.pdbx_seq_one_letter_code
_entity_poly.pdbx_strand_id
1 'polypeptide(L)'
;RKNVQTNTEIYIRDLIYDVIHPNVPKELREAVDVITAENKYCDITEMTEFLLNNKLNIEDCQKIANDLAVHYYPMVITESITTPASINELCLSILNPINGSFYDGVAGLCSTCIAAGRYAKERNGELLIYAQEKLEILCAVSTIRAYINEIEFSQILSGDVFTNPRFKNDFGEGLMRFDYSIMFPPLGSSWSDLEQTIVNDSYDRFKFSYALPKSNSEWLFIEHQAASLTDTGRGIIAVSTGTLYNSSYSWIRRHVIEEGYIECIITLPSKILSYTTMPLSLIVINKAKRNSAITMIQAEGLFSKNNSTRVVDQLDKQVMNKIVSIYNGTCMDQQIGRVINEQELLQNDCILLPSRYISSSSIESELGRVFVDLSKVTNWPVLKNISDKIYRGMNVSKTAEECPDGKYRIINYADIQDGNIILENLKTYHINADVSKYVVQPGDVLVSCKGVTIKTCVVPDGIHNILLSINFVGIRLNKEKCDPYYLKYCLDSPVGQAFLKGRQVGTSIITLKNKDFEEFPISLVPITEQKRYIAEFEKTNRYICNEIEQLHRHLIHEKWQFYQHLGLGEIITRIGEDYQDESN
;
A
#
# COMPACT_ATOMS: atom_id res chain seq x y z
N ARG A 1 39.12 20.49 27.97
CA ARG A 1 37.77 19.95 27.58
C ARG A 1 37.74 18.44 27.51
N LYS A 2 38.73 17.73 26.87
CA LYS A 2 38.74 16.24 26.78
C LYS A 2 38.81 15.53 28.14
N ASN A 3 39.55 16.08 29.12
CA ASN A 3 39.67 15.44 30.44
C ASN A 3 38.46 15.65 31.36
N VAL A 4 37.64 16.66 31.10
CA VAL A 4 36.42 16.92 31.87
C VAL A 4 35.29 15.98 31.39
N GLN A 5 35.20 15.71 30.08
CA GLN A 5 34.24 14.78 29.51
C GLN A 5 34.42 13.36 30.03
N THR A 6 35.65 12.83 30.06
CA THR A 6 35.96 11.48 30.54
C THR A 6 35.60 11.29 32.02
N ASN A 7 35.81 12.31 32.85
CA ASN A 7 35.45 12.24 34.27
C ASN A 7 33.93 12.30 34.49
N THR A 8 33.20 13.04 33.67
CA THR A 8 31.73 13.13 33.78
C THR A 8 31.05 11.85 33.34
N GLU A 9 31.54 11.19 32.28
CA GLU A 9 31.03 9.89 31.84
C GLU A 9 31.24 8.79 32.89
N ILE A 10 32.42 8.77 33.54
CA ILE A 10 32.71 7.85 34.65
C ILE A 10 31.79 8.17 35.83
N TYR A 11 31.62 9.44 36.18
CA TYR A 11 30.77 9.87 37.28
C TYR A 11 29.29 9.53 37.06
N ILE A 12 28.78 9.71 35.87
CA ILE A 12 27.39 9.36 35.53
C ILE A 12 27.20 7.84 35.54
N ARG A 13 28.15 7.08 34.98
CA ARG A 13 28.13 5.62 35.04
C ARG A 13 28.13 5.14 36.48
N ASP A 14 29.02 5.70 37.31
CA ASP A 14 29.14 5.35 38.73
C ASP A 14 27.89 5.83 39.53
N LEU A 15 27.32 6.97 39.19
CA LEU A 15 26.07 7.46 39.79
C LEU A 15 24.87 6.55 39.40
N ILE A 16 24.78 6.13 38.17
CA ILE A 16 23.77 5.16 37.73
C ILE A 16 23.99 3.81 38.44
N TYR A 17 25.23 3.38 38.57
CA TYR A 17 25.57 2.15 39.27
C TYR A 17 25.35 2.26 40.79
N ASP A 18 25.73 3.38 41.43
CA ASP A 18 25.71 3.54 42.89
C ASP A 18 24.32 3.96 43.42
N VAL A 19 23.57 4.75 42.68
CA VAL A 19 22.26 5.26 43.10
C VAL A 19 21.12 4.32 42.72
N ILE A 20 21.28 3.59 41.63
CA ILE A 20 20.27 2.63 41.16
C ILE A 20 20.47 1.24 41.83
N HIS A 21 21.50 1.09 42.61
CA HIS A 21 22.14 -0.16 42.90
C HIS A 21 21.54 -0.96 44.00
N PRO A 22 21.00 -1.33 44.85
CA PRO A 22 20.79 -2.77 45.16
C PRO A 22 19.48 -3.40 44.70
N ASN A 23 18.53 -2.62 44.21
CA ASN A 23 17.18 -3.09 43.91
C ASN A 23 16.79 -3.09 42.42
N VAL A 24 17.74 -2.86 41.52
CA VAL A 24 17.46 -2.86 40.09
C VAL A 24 17.57 -4.25 39.52
N PRO A 25 16.58 -4.73 38.74
CA PRO A 25 16.63 -6.01 38.08
C PRO A 25 17.91 -6.20 37.24
N LYS A 26 18.44 -7.43 37.22
CA LYS A 26 19.67 -7.77 36.50
C LYS A 26 19.58 -7.38 35.02
N GLU A 27 18.43 -7.62 34.40
CA GLU A 27 18.12 -7.33 33.01
C GLU A 27 18.27 -5.83 32.68
N LEU A 28 17.87 -4.97 33.60
CA LEU A 28 18.02 -3.51 33.40
C LEU A 28 19.48 -3.06 33.50
N ARG A 29 20.27 -3.69 34.37
CA ARG A 29 21.72 -3.43 34.47
C ARG A 29 22.43 -3.85 33.18
N GLU A 30 22.15 -5.05 32.68
CA GLU A 30 22.70 -5.54 31.43
C GLU A 30 22.31 -4.66 30.25
N ALA A 31 21.08 -4.15 30.20
CA ALA A 31 20.62 -3.22 29.17
C ALA A 31 21.40 -1.88 29.21
N VAL A 32 21.64 -1.33 30.39
CA VAL A 32 22.47 -0.10 30.55
C VAL A 32 23.90 -0.35 30.09
N ASP A 33 24.48 -1.51 30.40
CA ASP A 33 25.84 -1.86 29.97
C ASP A 33 25.97 -1.93 28.45
N VAL A 34 25.00 -2.52 27.75
CA VAL A 34 24.97 -2.56 26.27
C VAL A 34 24.92 -1.16 25.67
N ILE A 35 24.03 -0.30 26.18
CA ILE A 35 23.87 1.07 25.67
C ILE A 35 25.13 1.89 25.90
N THR A 36 25.73 1.79 27.09
CA THR A 36 26.95 2.53 27.42
C THR A 36 28.18 2.05 26.66
N ALA A 37 28.25 0.78 26.30
CA ALA A 37 29.34 0.21 25.50
C ALA A 37 29.31 0.66 24.03
N GLU A 38 28.12 0.83 23.44
CA GLU A 38 27.97 1.25 22.05
C GLU A 38 28.03 2.77 21.84
N ASN A 39 27.61 3.56 22.84
CA ASN A 39 27.49 5.01 22.70
C ASN A 39 28.74 5.78 23.16
N LYS A 40 29.69 5.94 22.26
CA LYS A 40 30.90 6.79 22.46
C LYS A 40 30.61 8.31 22.36
N TYR A 41 29.40 8.74 22.00
CA TYR A 41 29.11 10.12 21.59
C TYR A 41 27.81 10.73 22.14
N CYS A 42 27.14 10.11 23.09
CA CYS A 42 25.95 10.73 23.69
C CYS A 42 26.36 11.69 24.80
N ASP A 43 25.96 12.95 24.68
CA ASP A 43 26.11 13.92 25.77
C ASP A 43 25.03 13.68 26.83
N ILE A 44 25.24 12.58 27.59
CA ILE A 44 24.37 12.19 28.71
C ILE A 44 24.31 13.31 29.78
N THR A 45 25.29 14.19 29.77
CA THR A 45 25.42 15.29 30.76
C THR A 45 24.28 16.27 30.66
N GLU A 46 23.95 16.79 29.46
CA GLU A 46 22.85 17.71 29.27
C GLU A 46 21.49 17.08 29.65
N MET A 47 21.31 15.80 29.32
CA MET A 47 20.07 15.06 29.65
C MET A 47 19.96 14.82 31.16
N THR A 48 21.07 14.49 31.83
CA THR A 48 21.08 14.29 33.28
C THR A 48 20.87 15.60 34.02
N GLU A 49 21.49 16.70 33.58
CA GLU A 49 21.27 18.04 34.14
C GLU A 49 19.80 18.48 33.96
N PHE A 50 19.21 18.22 32.80
CA PHE A 50 17.78 18.48 32.55
C PHE A 50 16.89 17.68 33.49
N LEU A 51 17.12 16.37 33.65
CA LEU A 51 16.36 15.50 34.55
C LEU A 51 16.48 15.89 36.03
N LEU A 52 17.69 16.30 36.48
CA LEU A 52 17.95 16.71 37.86
C LEU A 52 17.38 18.11 38.18
N ASN A 53 17.35 19.00 37.19
CA ASN A 53 16.86 20.39 37.37
C ASN A 53 15.34 20.51 37.27
N ASN A 54 14.66 19.56 36.64
CA ASN A 54 13.21 19.54 36.51
C ASN A 54 12.64 18.48 37.46
N LYS A 55 11.75 18.86 38.38
CA LYS A 55 11.00 17.92 39.23
C LYS A 55 9.97 17.20 38.41
N LEU A 56 10.40 16.20 37.60
CA LEU A 56 9.54 15.45 36.71
C LEU A 56 8.75 14.40 37.50
N ASN A 57 7.48 14.25 37.19
CA ASN A 57 6.68 13.12 37.67
C ASN A 57 6.91 11.88 36.79
N ILE A 58 6.38 10.75 37.19
CA ILE A 58 6.51 9.48 36.45
C ILE A 58 5.95 9.58 35.03
N GLU A 59 4.85 10.30 34.80
CA GLU A 59 4.24 10.46 33.47
C GLU A 59 5.13 11.30 32.56
N ASP A 60 5.76 12.36 33.09
CA ASP A 60 6.73 13.16 32.33
C ASP A 60 7.95 12.33 31.95
N CYS A 61 8.48 11.51 32.86
CA CYS A 61 9.59 10.59 32.58
C CYS A 61 9.22 9.56 31.51
N GLN A 62 8.03 8.97 31.56
CA GLN A 62 7.53 8.02 30.56
C GLN A 62 7.40 8.68 29.18
N LYS A 63 6.84 9.89 29.14
CA LYS A 63 6.72 10.66 27.90
C LYS A 63 8.10 10.99 27.32
N ILE A 64 9.00 11.53 28.11
CA ILE A 64 10.37 11.85 27.69
C ILE A 64 11.11 10.61 27.20
N ALA A 65 11.04 9.48 27.91
CA ALA A 65 11.71 8.25 27.50
C ALA A 65 11.15 7.67 26.20
N ASN A 66 9.85 7.78 26.00
CA ASN A 66 9.22 7.37 24.74
C ASN A 66 9.59 8.32 23.60
N ASP A 67 9.61 9.64 23.85
CA ASP A 67 9.98 10.66 22.86
C ASP A 67 11.48 10.59 22.52
N LEU A 68 12.36 10.40 23.50
CA LEU A 68 13.80 10.25 23.27
C LEU A 68 14.14 9.01 22.45
N ALA A 69 13.51 7.88 22.73
CA ALA A 69 13.68 6.66 21.93
C ALA A 69 13.29 6.90 20.46
N VAL A 70 12.30 7.76 20.22
CA VAL A 70 11.82 8.14 18.88
C VAL A 70 12.72 9.16 18.20
N HIS A 71 13.38 10.08 18.93
CA HIS A 71 14.16 11.18 18.34
C HIS A 71 15.66 10.93 18.24
N TYR A 72 16.18 9.87 18.88
CA TYR A 72 17.61 9.57 18.90
C TYR A 72 18.18 9.08 17.57
N TYR A 73 17.36 8.39 16.78
CA TYR A 73 17.73 7.93 15.44
C TYR A 73 17.25 8.95 14.38
N PRO A 74 17.91 9.05 13.21
CA PRO A 74 17.35 9.80 12.10
C PRO A 74 15.89 9.40 11.86
N MET A 75 15.00 10.35 11.68
CA MET A 75 13.54 10.19 11.65
C MET A 75 13.06 8.97 10.82
N VAL A 76 13.72 8.71 9.67
CA VAL A 76 13.42 7.55 8.80
C VAL A 76 13.71 6.21 9.49
N ILE A 77 14.79 6.11 10.28
CA ILE A 77 15.15 4.87 10.99
C ILE A 77 14.21 4.65 12.16
N THR A 78 13.95 5.68 12.95
CA THR A 78 13.07 5.59 14.12
C THR A 78 11.65 5.16 13.75
N GLU A 79 11.11 5.71 12.68
CA GLU A 79 9.78 5.37 12.18
C GLU A 79 9.70 3.93 11.68
N SER A 80 10.81 3.35 11.19
CA SER A 80 10.86 1.95 10.75
C SER A 80 10.96 0.94 11.89
N ILE A 81 11.38 1.38 13.09
CA ILE A 81 11.55 0.53 14.28
C ILE A 81 10.47 0.76 15.35
N THR A 82 9.49 1.62 15.07
CA THR A 82 8.34 1.88 15.95
C THR A 82 7.02 1.74 15.18
N THR A 83 6.04 1.12 15.81
CA THR A 83 4.68 1.05 15.24
C THR A 83 3.85 2.22 15.77
N PRO A 84 3.14 2.97 14.89
CA PRO A 84 2.26 4.06 15.31
C PRO A 84 1.20 3.61 16.32
N ALA A 85 0.93 4.46 17.32
CA ALA A 85 0.01 4.13 18.42
C ALA A 85 -1.40 3.77 17.93
N SER A 86 -1.91 4.47 16.92
CA SER A 86 -3.25 4.19 16.35
C SER A 86 -3.34 2.84 15.63
N ILE A 87 -2.25 2.39 15.00
CA ILE A 87 -2.21 1.06 14.38
C ILE A 87 -2.16 -0.03 15.47
N ASN A 88 -1.37 0.19 16.53
CA ASN A 88 -1.37 -0.71 17.68
C ASN A 88 -2.75 -0.82 18.33
N GLU A 89 -3.44 0.32 18.53
CA GLU A 89 -4.81 0.36 19.07
C GLU A 89 -5.79 -0.44 18.20
N LEU A 90 -5.72 -0.30 16.88
CA LEU A 90 -6.53 -1.10 15.94
C LEU A 90 -6.26 -2.59 16.07
N CYS A 91 -4.98 -3.00 16.02
CA CYS A 91 -4.58 -4.40 16.11
C CYS A 91 -4.99 -5.03 17.43
N LEU A 92 -4.78 -4.32 18.54
CA LEU A 92 -5.18 -4.77 19.88
C LEU A 92 -6.70 -4.86 20.03
N SER A 93 -7.45 -3.93 19.42
CA SER A 93 -8.93 -3.99 19.42
C SER A 93 -9.48 -5.18 18.63
N ILE A 94 -8.76 -5.63 17.58
CA ILE A 94 -9.11 -6.82 16.79
C ILE A 94 -8.76 -8.12 17.54
N LEU A 95 -7.55 -8.23 18.09
CA LEU A 95 -7.10 -9.45 18.79
C LEU A 95 -7.70 -9.58 20.18
N ASN A 96 -7.91 -8.46 20.86
CA ASN A 96 -8.38 -8.37 22.25
C ASN A 96 -7.56 -9.25 23.22
N PRO A 97 -6.21 -9.09 23.29
CA PRO A 97 -5.34 -9.90 24.13
C PRO A 97 -5.43 -9.42 25.58
N ILE A 98 -6.18 -10.14 26.43
CA ILE A 98 -6.38 -9.78 27.84
C ILE A 98 -5.51 -10.66 28.75
N ASN A 99 -5.51 -11.97 28.51
CA ASN A 99 -4.75 -12.94 29.29
C ASN A 99 -4.04 -13.93 28.37
N GLY A 100 -2.92 -14.49 28.81
CA GLY A 100 -2.16 -15.48 28.06
C GLY A 100 -0.78 -14.98 27.64
N SER A 101 -0.21 -15.58 26.60
CA SER A 101 1.11 -15.25 26.08
C SER A 101 1.03 -14.39 24.82
N PHE A 102 1.84 -13.32 24.76
CA PHE A 102 1.92 -12.39 23.65
C PHE A 102 3.35 -12.39 23.07
N TYR A 103 3.48 -12.48 21.75
CA TYR A 103 4.76 -12.55 21.06
C TYR A 103 4.89 -11.52 19.92
N ASP A 104 6.04 -10.82 19.90
CA ASP A 104 6.49 -10.02 18.77
C ASP A 104 7.91 -10.46 18.37
N GLY A 105 8.03 -11.08 17.20
CA GLY A 105 9.30 -11.61 16.68
C GLY A 105 10.18 -10.57 15.98
N VAL A 106 9.68 -9.36 15.76
CA VAL A 106 10.35 -8.24 15.07
C VAL A 106 10.13 -6.95 15.85
N ALA A 107 10.36 -7.01 17.14
CA ALA A 107 9.80 -6.10 18.14
C ALA A 107 10.32 -4.64 18.04
N GLY A 108 11.44 -4.39 17.35
CA GLY A 108 12.02 -3.05 17.26
C GLY A 108 12.23 -2.44 18.65
N LEU A 109 11.61 -1.28 18.90
CA LEU A 109 11.58 -0.63 20.21
C LEU A 109 10.43 -1.12 21.13
N CYS A 110 9.86 -2.29 20.86
CA CYS A 110 8.78 -2.93 21.62
C CYS A 110 7.51 -2.07 21.81
N SER A 111 7.23 -1.15 20.89
CA SER A 111 6.05 -0.27 21.00
C SER A 111 4.74 -1.07 21.04
N THR A 112 4.63 -2.12 20.23
CA THR A 112 3.49 -3.03 20.18
C THR A 112 3.34 -3.84 21.48
N CYS A 113 4.46 -4.36 21.98
CA CYS A 113 4.49 -5.13 23.25
C CYS A 113 4.07 -4.27 24.46
N ILE A 114 4.60 -3.03 24.55
CA ILE A 114 4.21 -2.09 25.61
C ILE A 114 2.72 -1.73 25.51
N ALA A 115 2.24 -1.49 24.30
CA ALA A 115 0.82 -1.22 24.07
C ALA A 115 -0.07 -2.42 24.45
N ALA A 116 0.35 -3.65 24.14
CA ALA A 116 -0.36 -4.88 24.52
C ALA A 116 -0.46 -5.05 26.05
N GLY A 117 0.66 -4.84 26.75
CA GLY A 117 0.67 -4.90 28.21
C GLY A 117 -0.24 -3.86 28.88
N ARG A 118 -0.24 -2.62 28.37
CA ARG A 118 -1.16 -1.56 28.82
C ARG A 118 -2.62 -1.94 28.54
N TYR A 119 -2.90 -2.42 27.33
CA TYR A 119 -4.23 -2.85 26.91
C TYR A 119 -4.82 -3.92 27.84
N ALA A 120 -4.01 -4.91 28.23
CA ALA A 120 -4.41 -5.95 29.16
C ALA A 120 -4.64 -5.39 30.57
N LYS A 121 -3.70 -4.60 31.12
CA LYS A 121 -3.81 -3.98 32.45
C LYS A 121 -5.06 -3.11 32.60
N GLU A 122 -5.38 -2.30 31.60
CA GLU A 122 -6.60 -1.47 31.60
C GLU A 122 -7.89 -2.30 31.66
N ARG A 123 -7.82 -3.59 31.31
CA ARG A 123 -8.94 -4.54 31.31
C ARG A 123 -8.85 -5.57 32.44
N ASN A 124 -8.02 -5.31 33.45
CA ASN A 124 -7.74 -6.18 34.57
C ASN A 124 -7.24 -7.58 34.13
N GLY A 125 -6.50 -7.63 33.05
CA GLY A 125 -5.87 -8.84 32.54
C GLY A 125 -4.36 -8.84 32.75
N GLU A 126 -3.72 -9.99 32.44
CA GLU A 126 -2.29 -10.21 32.55
C GLU A 126 -1.76 -10.95 31.32
N LEU A 127 -0.75 -10.37 30.68
CA LEU A 127 -0.07 -10.97 29.54
C LEU A 127 1.37 -11.32 29.89
N LEU A 128 1.77 -12.53 29.52
CA LEU A 128 3.19 -12.94 29.48
C LEU A 128 3.77 -12.46 28.15
N ILE A 129 4.59 -11.42 28.16
CA ILE A 129 5.09 -10.75 26.96
C ILE A 129 6.48 -11.26 26.60
N TYR A 130 6.62 -11.69 25.35
CA TYR A 130 7.86 -12.20 24.76
C TYR A 130 8.19 -11.36 23.51
N ALA A 131 9.40 -10.82 23.48
CA ALA A 131 9.87 -9.99 22.38
C ALA A 131 11.20 -10.51 21.83
N GLN A 132 11.32 -10.61 20.52
CA GLN A 132 12.57 -10.89 19.84
C GLN A 132 12.89 -9.77 18.86
N GLU A 133 14.15 -9.29 18.92
CA GLU A 133 14.65 -8.25 18.03
C GLU A 133 16.06 -8.64 17.58
N LYS A 134 16.38 -8.34 16.31
CA LYS A 134 17.68 -8.70 15.72
C LYS A 134 18.84 -7.92 16.33
N LEU A 135 18.62 -6.64 16.63
CA LEU A 135 19.65 -5.73 17.13
C LEU A 135 19.66 -5.68 18.66
N GLU A 136 20.77 -6.04 19.26
CA GLU A 136 20.95 -6.09 20.71
C GLU A 136 20.72 -4.73 21.38
N ILE A 137 21.15 -3.64 20.74
CA ILE A 137 20.91 -2.28 21.23
C ILE A 137 19.41 -1.93 21.33
N LEU A 138 18.58 -2.38 20.38
CA LEU A 138 17.13 -2.17 20.44
C LEU A 138 16.50 -3.00 21.57
N CYS A 139 16.99 -4.21 21.83
CA CYS A 139 16.56 -5.00 22.99
C CYS A 139 16.86 -4.26 24.29
N ALA A 140 18.06 -3.70 24.43
CA ALA A 140 18.46 -2.96 25.61
C ALA A 140 17.60 -1.71 25.84
N VAL A 141 17.38 -0.89 24.80
CA VAL A 141 16.49 0.27 24.87
C VAL A 141 15.05 -0.15 25.22
N SER A 142 14.58 -1.26 24.63
CA SER A 142 13.24 -1.79 24.89
C SER A 142 13.06 -2.25 26.33
N THR A 143 14.08 -2.84 26.94
CA THR A 143 14.07 -3.24 28.34
C THR A 143 13.90 -2.03 29.26
N ILE A 144 14.64 -0.93 29.00
CA ILE A 144 14.48 0.31 29.75
C ILE A 144 13.09 0.92 29.54
N ARG A 145 12.59 0.93 28.29
CA ARG A 145 11.26 1.44 27.98
C ARG A 145 10.16 0.63 28.69
N ALA A 146 10.27 -0.68 28.71
CA ALA A 146 9.32 -1.55 29.41
C ALA A 146 9.28 -1.22 30.91
N TYR A 147 10.45 -1.08 31.54
CA TYR A 147 10.57 -0.74 32.93
C TYR A 147 9.94 0.64 33.26
N ILE A 148 10.26 1.68 32.47
CA ILE A 148 9.71 3.03 32.67
C ILE A 148 8.18 3.05 32.46
N ASN A 149 7.66 2.23 31.56
CA ASN A 149 6.24 2.11 31.31
C ASN A 149 5.52 1.15 32.28
N GLU A 150 6.24 0.62 33.26
CA GLU A 150 5.72 -0.35 34.25
C GLU A 150 5.08 -1.59 33.61
N ILE A 151 5.62 -2.01 32.45
CA ILE A 151 5.20 -3.22 31.76
C ILE A 151 6.24 -4.30 32.02
N GLU A 152 5.78 -5.38 32.66
CA GLU A 152 6.59 -6.54 32.88
C GLU A 152 6.67 -7.40 31.63
N PHE A 153 7.88 -7.65 31.14
CA PHE A 153 8.13 -8.58 30.07
C PHE A 153 8.62 -9.90 30.63
N SER A 154 8.10 -11.00 30.11
CA SER A 154 8.63 -12.31 30.46
C SER A 154 10.06 -12.43 29.93
N GLN A 155 10.30 -12.05 28.67
CA GLN A 155 11.65 -12.00 28.09
C GLN A 155 11.72 -11.06 26.88
N ILE A 156 12.85 -10.34 26.77
CA ILE A 156 13.28 -9.63 25.56
C ILE A 156 14.63 -10.24 25.14
N LEU A 157 14.69 -10.86 23.96
CA LEU A 157 15.89 -11.58 23.52
C LEU A 157 16.38 -11.09 22.16
N SER A 158 17.72 -10.93 22.04
CA SER A 158 18.37 -10.60 20.78
C SER A 158 18.53 -11.83 19.89
N GLY A 159 18.20 -11.71 18.60
CA GLY A 159 18.39 -12.74 17.59
C GLY A 159 17.52 -12.53 16.36
N ASP A 160 18.03 -12.90 15.19
CA ASP A 160 17.26 -12.93 13.96
C ASP A 160 16.29 -14.10 13.97
N VAL A 161 14.99 -13.86 13.78
CA VAL A 161 13.95 -14.91 13.86
C VAL A 161 14.11 -16.03 12.84
N PHE A 162 14.79 -15.78 11.73
CA PHE A 162 15.01 -16.79 10.70
C PHE A 162 16.20 -17.71 11.04
N THR A 163 17.33 -17.11 11.43
CA THR A 163 18.58 -17.85 11.66
C THR A 163 18.78 -18.28 13.11
N ASN A 164 18.19 -17.54 14.06
CA ASN A 164 18.35 -17.77 15.50
C ASN A 164 17.05 -17.49 16.26
N PRO A 165 15.97 -18.28 16.04
CA PRO A 165 14.76 -18.17 16.83
C PRO A 165 15.08 -18.49 18.30
N ARG A 166 14.78 -17.54 19.18
CA ARG A 166 15.20 -17.59 20.59
C ARG A 166 14.22 -18.33 21.48
N PHE A 167 12.93 -18.27 21.16
CA PHE A 167 11.89 -18.91 21.95
C PHE A 167 11.63 -20.33 21.45
N LYS A 168 12.06 -21.29 22.27
CA LYS A 168 11.96 -22.72 21.99
C LYS A 168 11.07 -23.38 23.05
N ASN A 169 10.49 -24.52 22.70
CA ASN A 169 9.76 -25.35 23.65
C ASN A 169 10.70 -25.93 24.72
N ASP A 170 10.14 -26.50 25.78
CA ASP A 170 10.89 -27.03 26.93
C ASP A 170 11.92 -28.10 26.55
N PHE A 171 11.74 -28.78 25.42
CA PHE A 171 12.68 -29.80 24.91
C PHE A 171 13.77 -29.21 24.01
N GLY A 172 13.65 -27.93 23.61
CA GLY A 172 14.57 -27.26 22.68
C GLY A 172 14.48 -27.72 21.21
N GLU A 173 13.60 -28.66 20.90
CA GLU A 173 13.46 -29.28 19.57
C GLU A 173 12.43 -28.55 18.68
N GLY A 174 11.58 -27.70 19.25
CA GLY A 174 10.54 -26.94 18.55
C GLY A 174 10.44 -25.51 19.03
N LEU A 175 9.61 -24.72 18.33
CA LEU A 175 9.31 -23.36 18.75
C LEU A 175 8.37 -23.35 19.95
N MET A 176 8.55 -22.40 20.85
CA MET A 176 7.52 -21.98 21.80
C MET A 176 6.34 -21.40 21.04
N ARG A 177 5.12 -21.68 21.50
CA ARG A 177 3.90 -21.22 20.85
C ARG A 177 3.14 -20.28 21.77
N PHE A 178 2.53 -19.26 21.17
CA PHE A 178 1.93 -18.14 21.85
C PHE A 178 0.44 -18.01 21.51
N ASP A 179 -0.33 -17.45 22.43
CA ASP A 179 -1.76 -17.23 22.25
C ASP A 179 -2.05 -16.06 21.32
N TYR A 180 -1.19 -15.01 21.39
CA TYR A 180 -1.30 -13.83 20.57
C TYR A 180 0.04 -13.42 19.98
N SER A 181 0.00 -12.88 18.75
CA SER A 181 1.17 -12.29 18.12
C SER A 181 0.77 -11.10 17.25
N ILE A 182 1.55 -10.02 17.34
CA ILE A 182 1.47 -8.89 16.40
C ILE A 182 2.88 -8.63 15.89
N MET A 183 3.04 -8.55 14.56
CA MET A 183 4.35 -8.33 13.94
C MET A 183 4.26 -7.25 12.86
N PHE A 184 5.25 -6.35 12.84
CA PHE A 184 5.47 -5.34 11.82
C PHE A 184 6.85 -5.52 11.19
N PRO A 185 7.03 -6.53 10.32
CA PRO A 185 8.33 -6.84 9.74
C PRO A 185 8.77 -5.75 8.74
N PRO A 186 10.08 -5.67 8.43
CA PRO A 186 10.59 -4.78 7.41
C PRO A 186 9.99 -5.11 6.05
N LEU A 187 9.27 -4.13 5.44
CA LEU A 187 8.57 -4.33 4.18
C LEU A 187 9.55 -4.43 3.00
N GLY A 188 9.29 -5.39 2.10
CA GLY A 188 10.03 -5.55 0.86
C GLY A 188 11.51 -5.95 1.02
N SER A 189 11.91 -6.49 2.16
CA SER A 189 13.29 -6.93 2.39
C SER A 189 13.62 -8.23 1.63
N SER A 190 14.84 -8.31 1.07
CA SER A 190 15.34 -9.52 0.43
C SER A 190 15.76 -10.58 1.46
N TRP A 191 15.65 -11.85 1.08
CA TRP A 191 16.12 -12.99 1.86
C TRP A 191 17.11 -13.89 1.10
N SER A 192 17.73 -13.36 0.03
CA SER A 192 18.68 -14.11 -0.80
C SER A 192 19.83 -14.73 0.01
N ASP A 193 20.29 -14.03 1.04
CA ASP A 193 21.41 -14.47 1.88
C ASP A 193 20.99 -15.54 2.92
N LEU A 194 19.69 -15.78 3.07
CA LEU A 194 19.11 -16.72 4.03
C LEU A 194 18.65 -18.03 3.40
N GLU A 195 18.86 -18.25 2.09
CA GLU A 195 18.33 -19.40 1.36
C GLU A 195 18.65 -20.74 2.03
N GLN A 196 19.91 -20.96 2.41
CA GLN A 196 20.37 -22.19 3.07
C GLN A 196 19.67 -22.42 4.42
N THR A 197 19.45 -21.36 5.18
CA THR A 197 18.75 -21.40 6.46
C THR A 197 17.30 -21.74 6.30
N ILE A 198 16.64 -21.15 5.29
CA ILE A 198 15.20 -21.35 5.02
C ILE A 198 14.95 -22.78 4.53
N VAL A 199 15.78 -23.28 3.60
CA VAL A 199 15.64 -24.64 3.05
C VAL A 199 15.91 -25.72 4.11
N ASN A 200 16.84 -25.45 5.04
CA ASN A 200 17.21 -26.40 6.10
C ASN A 200 16.58 -26.05 7.47
N ASP A 201 15.44 -25.38 7.47
CA ASP A 201 14.79 -25.00 8.73
C ASP A 201 14.41 -26.22 9.57
N SER A 202 14.99 -26.32 10.76
CA SER A 202 14.78 -27.45 11.68
C SER A 202 13.43 -27.39 12.41
N TYR A 203 12.67 -26.29 12.26
CA TYR A 203 11.40 -26.06 12.94
C TYR A 203 10.18 -26.24 12.02
N ASP A 204 10.40 -26.68 10.77
CA ASP A 204 9.33 -26.90 9.75
C ASP A 204 8.42 -25.68 9.55
N ARG A 205 9.00 -24.46 9.60
CA ARG A 205 8.28 -23.20 9.47
C ARG A 205 7.93 -22.86 8.03
N PHE A 206 8.89 -23.02 7.11
CA PHE A 206 8.88 -22.48 5.76
C PHE A 206 8.46 -23.51 4.72
N LYS A 207 7.29 -24.12 4.93
CA LYS A 207 6.78 -25.22 4.07
C LYS A 207 6.56 -24.80 2.63
N PHE A 208 6.21 -23.54 2.42
CA PHE A 208 5.80 -23.01 1.14
C PHE A 208 6.72 -21.93 0.59
N SER A 209 7.49 -21.24 1.43
CA SER A 209 8.28 -20.08 1.00
C SER A 209 9.57 -20.42 0.27
N TYR A 210 10.10 -21.63 0.39
CA TYR A 210 11.39 -22.01 -0.22
C TYR A 210 11.45 -21.85 -1.74
N ALA A 211 10.30 -21.89 -2.43
CA ALA A 211 10.19 -21.73 -3.88
C ALA A 211 9.88 -20.31 -4.34
N LEU A 212 9.82 -19.34 -3.42
CA LEU A 212 9.43 -17.97 -3.72
C LEU A 212 10.59 -17.11 -4.22
N PRO A 213 10.30 -16.01 -4.93
CA PRO A 213 11.29 -15.01 -5.25
C PRO A 213 11.94 -14.44 -3.99
N LYS A 214 13.28 -14.39 -3.98
CA LYS A 214 14.08 -13.96 -2.82
C LYS A 214 14.05 -12.45 -2.58
N SER A 215 13.34 -11.70 -3.41
CA SER A 215 13.27 -10.24 -3.33
C SER A 215 12.34 -9.70 -2.23
N ASN A 216 11.53 -10.57 -1.60
CA ASN A 216 10.60 -10.17 -0.54
C ASN A 216 10.44 -11.30 0.47
N SER A 217 10.71 -11.00 1.75
CA SER A 217 10.67 -11.94 2.89
C SER A 217 9.33 -11.96 3.63
N GLU A 218 8.32 -11.18 3.23
CA GLU A 218 7.08 -11.03 4.01
C GLU A 218 6.35 -12.37 4.21
N TRP A 219 6.37 -13.27 3.20
CA TRP A 219 5.81 -14.61 3.36
C TRP A 219 6.54 -15.47 4.39
N LEU A 220 7.84 -15.31 4.53
CA LEU A 220 8.62 -16.00 5.59
C LEU A 220 8.18 -15.55 6.98
N PHE A 221 7.93 -14.24 7.16
CA PHE A 221 7.41 -13.73 8.44
C PHE A 221 5.99 -14.23 8.73
N ILE A 222 5.13 -14.33 7.70
CA ILE A 222 3.77 -14.90 7.84
C ILE A 222 3.84 -16.35 8.31
N GLU A 223 4.68 -17.19 7.66
CA GLU A 223 4.85 -18.60 8.04
C GLU A 223 5.49 -18.72 9.43
N HIS A 224 6.49 -17.90 9.75
CA HIS A 224 7.09 -17.88 11.10
C HIS A 224 6.04 -17.53 12.16
N GLN A 225 5.23 -16.50 11.95
CA GLN A 225 4.18 -16.13 12.89
C GLN A 225 3.16 -17.27 13.05
N ALA A 226 2.70 -17.85 11.95
CA ALA A 226 1.73 -18.95 11.99
C ALA A 226 2.28 -20.20 12.73
N ALA A 227 3.59 -20.49 12.58
CA ALA A 227 4.27 -21.57 13.30
C ALA A 227 4.47 -21.28 14.79
N SER A 228 4.57 -19.99 15.16
CA SER A 228 4.76 -19.54 16.55
C SER A 228 3.44 -19.38 17.31
N LEU A 229 2.29 -19.62 16.71
CA LEU A 229 0.98 -19.57 17.38
C LEU A 229 0.57 -20.94 17.90
N THR A 230 -0.14 -20.95 19.05
CA THR A 230 -0.85 -22.14 19.54
C THR A 230 -1.95 -22.56 18.55
N ASP A 231 -2.51 -23.77 18.71
CA ASP A 231 -3.57 -24.28 17.83
C ASP A 231 -4.87 -23.45 17.89
N THR A 232 -5.00 -22.61 18.90
CA THR A 232 -6.08 -21.62 19.05
C THR A 232 -5.58 -20.18 19.00
N GLY A 233 -4.28 -19.98 18.76
CA GLY A 233 -3.63 -18.70 18.78
C GLY A 233 -4.07 -17.79 17.62
N ARG A 234 -3.96 -16.50 17.85
CA ARG A 234 -4.35 -15.46 16.90
C ARG A 234 -3.21 -14.47 16.69
N GLY A 235 -3.04 -14.04 15.46
CA GLY A 235 -1.99 -13.09 15.11
C GLY A 235 -2.43 -12.01 14.12
N ILE A 236 -1.71 -10.90 14.11
CA ILE A 236 -1.79 -9.89 13.07
C ILE A 236 -0.38 -9.63 12.55
N ILE A 237 -0.25 -9.61 11.23
CA ILE A 237 1.00 -9.24 10.59
C ILE A 237 0.78 -8.17 9.54
N ALA A 238 1.63 -7.16 9.55
CA ALA A 238 1.64 -6.12 8.54
C ALA A 238 2.46 -6.55 7.31
N VAL A 239 1.91 -6.31 6.13
CA VAL A 239 2.56 -6.63 4.85
C VAL A 239 2.35 -5.50 3.85
N SER A 240 3.23 -5.42 2.85
CA SER A 240 2.97 -4.59 1.67
C SER A 240 1.80 -5.17 0.87
N THR A 241 1.00 -4.32 0.24
CA THR A 241 -0.09 -4.78 -0.62
C THR A 241 0.39 -5.68 -1.76
N GLY A 242 1.65 -5.54 -2.20
CA GLY A 242 2.26 -6.40 -3.22
C GLY A 242 2.23 -7.89 -2.89
N THR A 243 2.39 -8.25 -1.63
CA THR A 243 2.33 -9.61 -1.12
C THR A 243 0.97 -10.28 -1.36
N LEU A 244 -0.10 -9.48 -1.37
CA LEU A 244 -1.47 -9.96 -1.52
C LEU A 244 -1.88 -10.25 -2.97
N TYR A 245 -1.18 -9.69 -3.99
CA TYR A 245 -1.62 -9.82 -5.40
C TYR A 245 -0.55 -10.24 -6.40
N ASN A 246 0.75 -10.12 -6.07
CA ASN A 246 1.81 -10.45 -7.02
C ASN A 246 1.67 -11.90 -7.49
N SER A 247 1.71 -12.09 -8.82
CA SER A 247 1.53 -13.41 -9.44
C SER A 247 2.60 -14.43 -9.05
N SER A 248 3.81 -13.97 -8.72
CA SER A 248 4.89 -14.83 -8.24
C SER A 248 4.57 -15.51 -6.91
N TYR A 249 3.61 -14.99 -6.15
CA TYR A 249 3.18 -15.55 -4.86
C TYR A 249 1.81 -16.26 -4.96
N SER A 250 1.27 -16.50 -6.14
CA SER A 250 -0.08 -17.07 -6.29
C SER A 250 -0.20 -18.48 -5.70
N TRP A 251 0.85 -19.28 -5.82
CA TRP A 251 0.82 -20.63 -5.31
C TRP A 251 0.87 -20.68 -3.77
N ILE A 252 1.67 -19.84 -3.09
CA ILE A 252 1.68 -19.80 -1.63
C ILE A 252 0.34 -19.26 -1.09
N ARG A 253 -0.24 -18.25 -1.74
CA ARG A 253 -1.57 -17.76 -1.35
C ARG A 253 -2.62 -18.86 -1.44
N ARG A 254 -2.56 -19.69 -2.49
CA ARG A 254 -3.46 -20.84 -2.62
C ARG A 254 -3.32 -21.79 -1.42
N HIS A 255 -2.09 -22.20 -1.08
CA HIS A 255 -1.85 -23.11 0.04
C HIS A 255 -2.30 -22.52 1.39
N VAL A 256 -2.01 -21.25 1.63
CA VAL A 256 -2.41 -20.58 2.86
C VAL A 256 -3.94 -20.42 2.96
N ILE A 257 -4.64 -20.26 1.83
CA ILE A 257 -6.12 -20.29 1.79
C ILE A 257 -6.63 -21.71 2.12
N GLU A 258 -6.04 -22.73 1.52
CA GLU A 258 -6.39 -24.15 1.76
C GLU A 258 -6.13 -24.56 3.22
N GLU A 259 -5.05 -24.09 3.86
CA GLU A 259 -4.77 -24.25 5.29
C GLU A 259 -5.84 -23.58 6.18
N GLY A 260 -6.52 -22.55 5.69
CA GLY A 260 -7.72 -21.98 6.27
C GLY A 260 -7.50 -21.08 7.50
N TYR A 261 -6.27 -20.72 7.87
CA TYR A 261 -6.00 -19.93 9.08
C TYR A 261 -6.04 -18.41 8.87
N ILE A 262 -6.08 -17.90 7.62
CA ILE A 262 -6.31 -16.47 7.40
C ILE A 262 -7.78 -16.13 7.68
N GLU A 263 -8.02 -15.25 8.64
CA GLU A 263 -9.36 -14.85 9.06
C GLU A 263 -9.83 -13.58 8.36
N CYS A 264 -8.95 -12.57 8.29
CA CYS A 264 -9.29 -11.26 7.72
C CYS A 264 -8.09 -10.62 7.03
N ILE A 265 -8.36 -9.84 6.00
CA ILE A 265 -7.40 -8.94 5.35
C ILE A 265 -7.96 -7.52 5.42
N ILE A 266 -7.15 -6.58 5.94
CA ILE A 266 -7.53 -5.17 6.09
C ILE A 266 -6.51 -4.33 5.33
N THR A 267 -6.94 -3.60 4.30
CA THR A 267 -6.07 -2.61 3.63
C THR A 267 -6.23 -1.25 4.29
N LEU A 268 -5.11 -0.65 4.64
CA LEU A 268 -5.01 0.67 5.25
C LEU A 268 -4.60 1.71 4.20
N PRO A 269 -4.87 3.01 4.42
CA PRO A 269 -4.49 4.04 3.47
C PRO A 269 -2.98 4.13 3.27
N SER A 270 -2.56 4.61 2.11
CA SER A 270 -1.17 4.97 1.84
C SER A 270 -0.71 6.10 2.78
N LYS A 271 0.58 6.15 3.09
CA LYS A 271 1.21 7.15 3.97
C LYS A 271 0.75 7.08 5.45
N ILE A 272 0.22 5.96 5.88
CA ILE A 272 -0.07 5.72 7.30
C ILE A 272 1.21 5.46 8.10
N LEU A 273 2.25 4.97 7.44
CA LEU A 273 3.61 4.94 7.93
C LEU A 273 4.37 6.10 7.28
N SER A 274 4.94 6.98 8.08
CA SER A 274 5.59 8.22 7.63
C SER A 274 6.82 7.98 6.75
N TYR A 275 7.51 6.86 6.94
CA TYR A 275 8.72 6.49 6.20
C TYR A 275 8.46 5.83 4.83
N THR A 276 7.21 5.50 4.51
CA THR A 276 6.87 4.88 3.23
C THR A 276 5.54 5.36 2.66
N THR A 277 5.50 5.50 1.35
CA THR A 277 4.25 5.77 0.61
C THR A 277 3.49 4.50 0.25
N MET A 278 4.06 3.32 0.54
CA MET A 278 3.42 2.04 0.23
C MET A 278 2.17 1.84 1.10
N PRO A 279 1.05 1.42 0.51
CA PRO A 279 -0.13 1.05 1.27
C PRO A 279 0.20 -0.18 2.13
N LEU A 280 -0.24 -0.15 3.38
CA LEU A 280 -0.09 -1.23 4.34
C LEU A 280 -1.34 -2.10 4.35
N SER A 281 -1.15 -3.38 4.49
CA SER A 281 -2.24 -4.33 4.73
C SER A 281 -1.96 -5.15 5.98
N LEU A 282 -3.00 -5.45 6.73
CA LEU A 282 -2.95 -6.32 7.90
C LEU A 282 -3.57 -7.66 7.54
N ILE A 283 -2.85 -8.74 7.81
CA ILE A 283 -3.37 -10.12 7.73
C ILE A 283 -3.68 -10.57 9.15
N VAL A 284 -4.92 -10.94 9.40
CA VAL A 284 -5.35 -11.53 10.68
C VAL A 284 -5.32 -13.04 10.56
N ILE A 285 -4.52 -13.67 11.39
CA ILE A 285 -4.36 -15.12 11.49
C ILE A 285 -5.18 -15.64 12.67
N ASN A 286 -5.93 -16.71 12.47
CA ASN A 286 -6.67 -17.43 13.51
C ASN A 286 -6.48 -18.94 13.33
N LYS A 287 -5.66 -19.55 14.18
CA LYS A 287 -5.35 -20.99 14.12
C LYS A 287 -6.53 -21.88 14.50
N ALA A 288 -7.51 -21.38 15.23
CA ALA A 288 -8.76 -22.10 15.53
C ALA A 288 -9.73 -22.17 14.35
N LYS A 289 -9.57 -21.31 13.35
CA LYS A 289 -10.43 -21.28 12.18
C LYS A 289 -10.33 -22.60 11.38
N ARG A 290 -11.46 -23.06 10.85
CA ARG A 290 -11.57 -24.36 10.14
C ARG A 290 -12.21 -24.27 8.75
N ASN A 291 -12.30 -23.06 8.21
CA ASN A 291 -12.87 -22.81 6.88
C ASN A 291 -11.98 -21.86 6.09
N SER A 292 -12.09 -21.86 4.78
CA SER A 292 -11.26 -21.03 3.87
C SER A 292 -11.88 -19.66 3.57
N ALA A 293 -13.04 -19.31 4.15
CA ALA A 293 -13.65 -17.99 3.92
C ALA A 293 -12.84 -16.90 4.62
N ILE A 294 -12.61 -15.76 3.94
CA ILE A 294 -11.81 -14.65 4.44
C ILE A 294 -12.65 -13.37 4.45
N THR A 295 -12.62 -12.65 5.57
CA THR A 295 -13.21 -11.30 5.63
C THR A 295 -12.26 -10.31 4.97
N MET A 296 -12.71 -9.62 3.94
CA MET A 296 -11.97 -8.56 3.27
C MET A 296 -12.48 -7.20 3.74
N ILE A 297 -11.59 -6.32 4.18
CA ILE A 297 -11.93 -4.95 4.63
C ILE A 297 -11.07 -3.94 3.88
N GLN A 298 -11.72 -3.06 3.12
CA GLN A 298 -11.07 -1.97 2.41
C GLN A 298 -11.25 -0.67 3.18
N ALA A 299 -10.28 -0.33 4.01
CA ALA A 299 -10.38 0.85 4.86
C ALA A 299 -9.85 2.14 4.20
N GLU A 300 -9.19 2.07 3.04
CA GLU A 300 -8.61 3.24 2.35
C GLU A 300 -9.63 4.37 2.11
N GLY A 301 -10.88 4.04 1.79
CA GLY A 301 -11.94 5.00 1.52
C GLY A 301 -12.55 5.67 2.75
N LEU A 302 -12.24 5.18 3.95
CA LEU A 302 -12.78 5.70 5.21
C LEU A 302 -12.05 6.97 5.69
N PHE A 303 -10.87 7.25 5.16
CA PHE A 303 -10.03 8.35 5.59
C PHE A 303 -10.33 9.59 4.74
N SER A 304 -10.73 10.69 5.38
CA SER A 304 -10.87 11.97 4.70
C SER A 304 -9.48 12.44 4.24
N LYS A 305 -9.36 12.80 2.97
CA LYS A 305 -8.20 13.54 2.47
C LYS A 305 -8.25 14.95 3.10
N ASN A 306 -7.65 15.13 4.26
CA ASN A 306 -7.27 16.46 4.66
C ASN A 306 -6.23 16.96 3.65
N ASN A 307 -6.44 18.16 3.10
CA ASN A 307 -5.58 18.82 2.09
C ASN A 307 -4.15 19.14 2.58
N SER A 308 -3.68 18.50 3.65
CA SER A 308 -2.31 18.64 4.11
C SER A 308 -1.46 17.56 3.44
N THR A 309 -0.38 17.98 2.82
CA THR A 309 0.67 17.14 2.23
C THR A 309 1.44 16.32 3.27
N ARG A 310 0.98 16.29 4.51
CA ARG A 310 1.61 15.60 5.65
C ARG A 310 0.85 14.32 6.01
N VAL A 311 1.62 13.38 6.50
CA VAL A 311 1.32 12.07 7.07
C VAL A 311 -0.05 12.03 7.77
N VAL A 312 -0.80 10.94 7.57
CA VAL A 312 -1.98 10.61 8.39
C VAL A 312 -1.46 10.16 9.75
N ASP A 313 -1.18 11.10 10.65
CA ASP A 313 -0.56 10.81 11.94
C ASP A 313 -1.43 9.97 12.90
N GLN A 314 -2.72 9.87 12.64
CA GLN A 314 -3.61 9.08 13.51
C GLN A 314 -4.80 8.51 12.74
N LEU A 315 -5.10 7.24 12.99
CA LEU A 315 -6.39 6.66 12.63
C LEU A 315 -7.48 7.30 13.51
N ASP A 316 -8.51 7.85 12.88
CA ASP A 316 -9.68 8.35 13.61
C ASP A 316 -10.35 7.19 14.37
N LYS A 317 -10.71 7.42 15.64
CA LYS A 317 -11.41 6.43 16.48
C LYS A 317 -12.72 5.93 15.85
N GLN A 318 -13.44 6.78 15.12
CA GLN A 318 -14.67 6.38 14.43
C GLN A 318 -14.37 5.37 13.33
N VAL A 319 -13.30 5.60 12.57
CA VAL A 319 -12.82 4.69 11.52
C VAL A 319 -12.35 3.37 12.12
N MET A 320 -11.56 3.39 13.20
CA MET A 320 -11.13 2.18 13.90
C MET A 320 -12.32 1.37 14.40
N ASN A 321 -13.28 2.01 15.08
CA ASN A 321 -14.50 1.35 15.58
C ASN A 321 -15.31 0.72 14.44
N LYS A 322 -15.39 1.39 13.29
CA LYS A 322 -16.07 0.84 12.12
C LYS A 322 -15.36 -0.40 11.57
N ILE A 323 -14.03 -0.37 11.45
CA ILE A 323 -13.24 -1.54 11.03
C ILE A 323 -13.46 -2.72 11.99
N VAL A 324 -13.35 -2.48 13.30
CA VAL A 324 -13.56 -3.50 14.35
C VAL A 324 -14.99 -4.04 14.31
N SER A 325 -15.99 -3.19 14.11
CA SER A 325 -17.40 -3.61 14.01
C SER A 325 -17.65 -4.51 12.79
N ILE A 326 -17.04 -4.20 11.64
CA ILE A 326 -17.14 -5.03 10.45
C ILE A 326 -16.42 -6.37 10.69
N TYR A 327 -15.23 -6.32 11.28
CA TYR A 327 -14.45 -7.52 11.60
C TYR A 327 -15.24 -8.46 12.53
N ASN A 328 -15.87 -7.93 13.58
CA ASN A 328 -16.69 -8.69 14.52
C ASN A 328 -18.07 -9.09 13.96
N GLY A 329 -18.43 -8.69 12.74
CA GLY A 329 -19.72 -8.98 12.13
C GLY A 329 -20.91 -8.23 12.75
N THR A 330 -20.65 -7.24 13.62
CA THR A 330 -21.70 -6.43 14.27
C THR A 330 -22.23 -5.32 13.36
N CYS A 331 -21.49 -4.96 12.34
CA CYS A 331 -21.88 -4.03 11.28
C CYS A 331 -21.46 -4.64 9.93
N MET A 332 -22.41 -4.84 9.03
CA MET A 332 -22.12 -5.33 7.65
C MET A 332 -22.29 -4.17 6.67
N ASP A 333 -21.20 -3.50 6.39
CA ASP A 333 -21.14 -2.48 5.33
C ASP A 333 -20.45 -3.10 4.09
N GLN A 334 -21.24 -3.60 3.15
CA GLN A 334 -20.72 -4.27 1.94
C GLN A 334 -19.84 -3.37 1.07
N GLN A 335 -19.85 -2.07 1.32
CA GLN A 335 -19.01 -1.09 0.64
C GLN A 335 -17.58 -1.07 1.17
N ILE A 336 -17.37 -1.63 2.37
CA ILE A 336 -16.09 -1.59 3.09
C ILE A 336 -15.63 -2.99 3.44
N GLY A 337 -16.56 -3.89 3.77
CA GLY A 337 -16.24 -5.24 4.21
C GLY A 337 -17.14 -6.31 3.59
N ARG A 338 -16.52 -7.43 3.20
CA ARG A 338 -17.22 -8.58 2.63
C ARG A 338 -16.53 -9.88 3.01
N VAL A 339 -17.31 -10.92 3.31
CA VAL A 339 -16.79 -12.28 3.49
C VAL A 339 -16.72 -12.97 2.14
N ILE A 340 -15.55 -13.48 1.78
CA ILE A 340 -15.26 -14.13 0.50
C ILE A 340 -15.04 -15.62 0.75
N ASN A 341 -15.74 -16.47 0.01
CA ASN A 341 -15.56 -17.90 0.10
C ASN A 341 -14.37 -18.38 -0.76
N GLU A 342 -13.94 -19.62 -0.52
CA GLU A 342 -12.80 -20.22 -1.21
C GLU A 342 -12.98 -20.26 -2.74
N GLN A 343 -14.16 -20.59 -3.21
CA GLN A 343 -14.43 -20.69 -4.65
C GLN A 343 -14.21 -19.33 -5.35
N GLU A 344 -14.66 -18.25 -4.75
CA GLU A 344 -14.46 -16.90 -5.28
C GLU A 344 -12.97 -16.48 -5.22
N LEU A 345 -12.24 -16.87 -4.15
CA LEU A 345 -10.80 -16.65 -4.05
C LEU A 345 -10.03 -17.38 -5.17
N LEU A 346 -10.36 -18.64 -5.42
CA LEU A 346 -9.74 -19.44 -6.49
C LEU A 346 -10.04 -18.89 -7.88
N GLN A 347 -11.26 -18.45 -8.14
CA GLN A 347 -11.65 -17.80 -9.40
C GLN A 347 -10.89 -16.50 -9.66
N ASN A 348 -10.45 -15.82 -8.61
CA ASN A 348 -9.67 -14.59 -8.68
C ASN A 348 -8.16 -14.79 -8.47
N ASP A 349 -7.60 -15.93 -8.93
CA ASP A 349 -6.16 -16.25 -8.86
C ASP A 349 -5.58 -16.19 -7.44
N CYS A 350 -6.38 -16.48 -6.43
CA CYS A 350 -6.02 -16.36 -5.01
C CYS A 350 -5.50 -14.97 -4.64
N ILE A 351 -5.97 -13.92 -5.30
CA ILE A 351 -5.65 -12.54 -4.93
C ILE A 351 -6.31 -12.22 -3.59
N LEU A 352 -5.53 -11.76 -2.61
CA LEU A 352 -6.01 -11.43 -1.26
C LEU A 352 -6.22 -9.92 -1.08
N LEU A 353 -6.30 -9.14 -2.15
CA LEU A 353 -6.51 -7.71 -2.11
C LEU A 353 -8.00 -7.37 -1.96
N PRO A 354 -8.46 -6.72 -0.87
CA PRO A 354 -9.86 -6.40 -0.64
C PRO A 354 -10.56 -5.66 -1.79
N SER A 355 -9.87 -4.71 -2.44
CA SER A 355 -10.42 -3.96 -3.58
C SER A 355 -10.83 -4.84 -4.77
N ARG A 356 -10.36 -6.09 -4.83
CA ARG A 356 -10.75 -7.07 -5.85
C ARG A 356 -12.19 -7.58 -5.64
N TYR A 357 -12.65 -7.59 -4.39
CA TYR A 357 -13.90 -8.23 -3.96
C TYR A 357 -14.96 -7.24 -3.50
N ILE A 358 -14.55 -6.04 -3.08
CA ILE A 358 -15.44 -5.00 -2.58
C ILE A 358 -15.88 -4.14 -3.75
N SER A 359 -17.13 -4.28 -4.11
CA SER A 359 -17.70 -3.79 -5.37
C SER A 359 -18.03 -2.31 -5.40
N SER A 360 -17.84 -1.59 -4.31
CA SER A 360 -18.24 -0.19 -4.19
C SER A 360 -17.04 0.72 -4.03
N SER A 361 -16.95 1.73 -4.87
CA SER A 361 -15.92 2.74 -4.77
C SER A 361 -16.50 4.15 -4.87
N SER A 362 -16.01 5.05 -4.01
CA SER A 362 -16.21 6.47 -4.20
C SER A 362 -15.20 6.97 -5.24
N ILE A 363 -15.69 7.51 -6.32
CA ILE A 363 -14.88 7.99 -7.44
C ILE A 363 -15.10 9.48 -7.64
N GLU A 364 -14.01 10.21 -7.76
CA GLU A 364 -14.03 11.58 -8.31
C GLU A 364 -14.22 11.47 -9.83
N SER A 365 -15.25 12.10 -10.34
CA SER A 365 -15.61 12.13 -11.74
C SER A 365 -16.03 13.55 -12.15
N GLU A 366 -16.35 13.74 -13.43
CA GLU A 366 -16.92 14.98 -13.94
C GLU A 366 -18.29 15.32 -13.28
N LEU A 367 -18.98 14.31 -12.73
CA LEU A 367 -20.22 14.48 -11.96
C LEU A 367 -19.95 14.86 -10.49
N GLY A 368 -18.70 15.16 -10.12
CA GLY A 368 -18.26 15.29 -8.75
C GLY A 368 -17.95 13.94 -8.11
N ARG A 369 -17.97 13.91 -6.78
CA ARG A 369 -17.74 12.67 -6.03
C ARG A 369 -18.98 11.79 -6.08
N VAL A 370 -18.90 10.68 -6.80
CA VAL A 370 -19.99 9.71 -6.95
C VAL A 370 -19.66 8.40 -6.25
N PHE A 371 -20.68 7.74 -5.78
CA PHE A 371 -20.60 6.39 -5.24
C PHE A 371 -21.09 5.40 -6.31
N VAL A 372 -20.26 4.38 -6.60
CA VAL A 372 -20.56 3.33 -7.58
C VAL A 372 -20.71 1.99 -6.88
N ASP A 373 -21.88 1.38 -6.99
CA ASP A 373 -22.19 0.05 -6.48
C ASP A 373 -22.14 -0.99 -7.60
N LEU A 374 -20.97 -1.63 -7.76
CA LEU A 374 -20.77 -2.64 -8.79
C LEU A 374 -21.55 -3.94 -8.52
N SER A 375 -22.09 -4.16 -7.32
CA SER A 375 -22.94 -5.34 -7.04
C SER A 375 -24.23 -5.33 -7.86
N LYS A 376 -24.66 -4.15 -8.31
CA LYS A 376 -25.83 -3.97 -9.20
C LYS A 376 -25.54 -4.30 -10.66
N VAL A 377 -24.28 -4.51 -11.03
CA VAL A 377 -23.88 -4.92 -12.38
C VAL A 377 -24.09 -6.43 -12.49
N THR A 378 -25.33 -6.81 -12.79
CA THR A 378 -25.72 -8.23 -12.90
C THR A 378 -26.06 -8.56 -14.35
N ASN A 379 -25.60 -9.74 -14.81
CA ASN A 379 -25.91 -10.28 -16.16
C ASN A 379 -25.44 -9.42 -17.35
N TRP A 380 -24.50 -8.48 -17.13
CA TRP A 380 -23.91 -7.76 -18.25
C TRP A 380 -22.90 -8.65 -19.00
N PRO A 381 -22.89 -8.63 -20.35
CA PRO A 381 -21.86 -9.32 -21.09
C PRO A 381 -20.49 -8.73 -20.76
N VAL A 382 -19.46 -9.58 -20.77
CA VAL A 382 -18.08 -9.15 -20.57
C VAL A 382 -17.42 -8.82 -21.91
N LEU A 383 -16.43 -7.95 -21.87
CA LEU A 383 -15.75 -7.41 -23.05
C LEU A 383 -15.17 -8.52 -23.96
N LYS A 384 -14.68 -9.62 -23.37
CA LYS A 384 -14.21 -10.80 -24.12
C LYS A 384 -15.24 -11.33 -25.11
N ASN A 385 -16.54 -11.27 -24.80
CA ASN A 385 -17.62 -11.84 -25.61
C ASN A 385 -18.01 -10.96 -26.82
N ILE A 386 -17.52 -9.72 -26.82
CA ILE A 386 -17.84 -8.72 -27.85
C ILE A 386 -16.58 -8.19 -28.57
N SER A 387 -15.42 -8.70 -28.20
CA SER A 387 -14.13 -8.34 -28.81
C SER A 387 -13.62 -9.43 -29.73
N ASP A 388 -13.08 -9.06 -30.88
CA ASP A 388 -12.36 -9.99 -31.76
C ASP A 388 -10.94 -10.24 -31.25
N LYS A 389 -10.32 -9.21 -30.60
CA LYS A 389 -8.97 -9.31 -30.06
C LYS A 389 -8.75 -8.31 -28.92
N ILE A 390 -8.15 -8.77 -27.82
CA ILE A 390 -7.59 -7.93 -26.75
C ILE A 390 -6.08 -8.18 -26.72
N TYR A 391 -5.27 -7.15 -26.92
CA TYR A 391 -3.83 -7.33 -27.06
C TYR A 391 -3.05 -6.24 -26.32
N ARG A 392 -1.86 -6.60 -25.84
CA ARG A 392 -0.96 -5.68 -25.16
C ARG A 392 0.05 -5.10 -26.15
N GLY A 393 0.44 -3.86 -25.94
CA GLY A 393 1.48 -3.22 -26.73
C GLY A 393 2.88 -3.80 -26.46
N MET A 394 3.85 -3.41 -27.29
CA MET A 394 5.21 -3.90 -27.23
C MET A 394 6.10 -3.12 -26.25
N ASN A 395 7.14 -3.79 -25.76
CA ASN A 395 8.18 -3.13 -24.98
C ASN A 395 9.20 -2.47 -25.92
N VAL A 396 9.09 -1.16 -26.09
CA VAL A 396 9.85 -0.35 -27.03
C VAL A 396 11.35 -0.30 -26.70
N SER A 397 11.71 -0.32 -25.41
CA SER A 397 13.09 -0.07 -24.94
C SER A 397 14.12 -1.13 -25.38
N LYS A 398 13.67 -2.28 -25.88
CA LYS A 398 14.55 -3.42 -26.21
C LYS A 398 14.80 -3.63 -27.69
N THR A 399 13.97 -3.07 -28.58
CA THR A 399 13.96 -3.46 -30.02
C THR A 399 13.76 -2.30 -30.98
N ALA A 400 13.49 -1.10 -30.49
CA ALA A 400 13.19 0.05 -31.32
C ALA A 400 14.29 1.11 -31.22
N GLU A 401 14.82 1.54 -32.38
CA GLU A 401 15.74 2.66 -32.49
C GLU A 401 14.98 3.87 -33.01
N GLU A 402 15.00 4.97 -32.24
CA GLU A 402 14.37 6.22 -32.61
C GLU A 402 15.15 6.85 -33.77
N CYS A 403 14.51 7.06 -34.91
CA CYS A 403 15.13 7.73 -36.07
C CYS A 403 14.08 8.49 -36.89
N PRO A 404 14.44 9.64 -37.50
CA PRO A 404 13.52 10.49 -38.27
C PRO A 404 12.84 9.77 -39.44
N ASP A 405 13.54 8.85 -40.11
CA ASP A 405 13.07 8.09 -41.25
C ASP A 405 12.48 6.73 -40.90
N GLY A 406 12.10 6.54 -39.62
CA GLY A 406 11.56 5.29 -39.12
C GLY A 406 10.24 4.91 -39.77
N LYS A 407 10.08 3.62 -40.08
CA LYS A 407 8.86 3.08 -40.71
C LYS A 407 7.63 3.10 -39.78
N TYR A 408 7.85 3.00 -38.46
CA TYR A 408 6.80 2.85 -37.48
C TYR A 408 6.76 4.05 -36.54
N ARG A 409 5.55 4.46 -36.14
CA ARG A 409 5.33 5.39 -35.05
C ARG A 409 4.80 4.63 -33.84
N ILE A 410 5.04 5.10 -32.59
CA ILE A 410 4.65 4.38 -31.38
C ILE A 410 3.84 5.31 -30.51
N ILE A 411 2.66 4.82 -30.05
CA ILE A 411 1.80 5.52 -29.10
C ILE A 411 2.30 5.24 -27.70
N ASN A 412 2.72 6.26 -26.98
CA ASN A 412 3.08 6.25 -25.57
C ASN A 412 2.04 6.98 -24.72
N TYR A 413 2.18 6.91 -23.40
CA TYR A 413 1.21 7.48 -22.46
C TYR A 413 1.02 9.01 -22.61
N ALA A 414 2.09 9.73 -22.94
CA ALA A 414 2.04 11.19 -23.14
C ALA A 414 1.31 11.59 -24.42
N ASP A 415 1.24 10.70 -25.42
CA ASP A 415 0.68 10.98 -26.72
C ASP A 415 -0.85 10.92 -26.77
N ILE A 416 -1.48 10.53 -25.64
CA ILE A 416 -2.94 10.56 -25.50
C ILE A 416 -3.31 11.70 -24.54
N GLN A 417 -4.06 12.67 -25.06
CA GLN A 417 -4.56 13.84 -24.34
C GLN A 417 -6.04 14.01 -24.65
N ASP A 418 -6.83 14.27 -23.61
CA ASP A 418 -8.28 14.50 -23.69
C ASP A 418 -9.04 13.46 -24.54
N GLY A 419 -8.62 12.19 -24.43
CA GLY A 419 -9.22 11.07 -25.15
C GLY A 419 -8.87 10.98 -26.64
N ASN A 420 -7.87 11.76 -27.13
CA ASN A 420 -7.40 11.79 -28.50
C ASN A 420 -5.91 11.44 -28.60
N ILE A 421 -5.50 10.91 -29.74
CA ILE A 421 -4.09 10.65 -30.06
C ILE A 421 -3.52 11.89 -30.73
N ILE A 422 -2.50 12.49 -30.15
CA ILE A 422 -1.78 13.64 -30.72
C ILE A 422 -0.74 13.12 -31.73
N LEU A 423 -1.15 13.04 -32.97
CA LEU A 423 -0.35 12.40 -34.06
C LEU A 423 0.97 13.11 -34.34
N GLU A 424 1.05 14.43 -34.14
CA GLU A 424 2.24 15.26 -34.34
C GLU A 424 3.36 14.91 -33.33
N ASN A 425 2.97 14.42 -32.14
CA ASN A 425 3.94 14.08 -31.09
C ASN A 425 4.52 12.67 -31.23
N LEU A 426 3.98 11.85 -32.15
CA LEU A 426 4.43 10.48 -32.32
C LEU A 426 5.83 10.39 -32.92
N LYS A 427 6.75 9.85 -32.13
CA LYS A 427 8.12 9.58 -32.60
C LYS A 427 8.17 8.40 -33.56
N THR A 428 9.08 8.47 -34.52
CA THR A 428 9.32 7.44 -35.53
C THR A 428 10.47 6.51 -35.14
N TYR A 429 10.35 5.24 -35.53
CA TYR A 429 11.25 4.18 -35.11
C TYR A 429 11.57 3.22 -36.24
N HIS A 430 12.83 2.76 -36.27
CA HIS A 430 13.25 1.60 -37.05
C HIS A 430 13.18 0.35 -36.13
N ILE A 431 12.53 -0.72 -36.63
CA ILE A 431 12.31 -1.95 -35.82
C ILE A 431 12.55 -3.16 -36.74
N ASN A 432 13.57 -3.95 -36.41
CA ASN A 432 13.98 -5.16 -37.13
C ASN A 432 13.32 -6.45 -36.56
N ALA A 433 12.03 -6.38 -36.26
CA ALA A 433 11.29 -7.53 -35.74
C ALA A 433 9.88 -7.59 -36.33
N ASP A 434 9.22 -8.75 -36.28
CA ASP A 434 7.82 -8.82 -36.61
C ASP A 434 6.98 -8.12 -35.54
N VAL A 435 6.39 -7.01 -35.92
CA VAL A 435 5.55 -6.15 -35.04
C VAL A 435 4.07 -6.21 -35.41
N SER A 436 3.67 -7.08 -36.32
CA SER A 436 2.29 -7.18 -36.87
C SER A 436 1.23 -7.29 -35.77
N LYS A 437 1.54 -7.98 -34.69
CA LYS A 437 0.62 -8.18 -33.56
C LYS A 437 0.39 -6.93 -32.69
N TYR A 438 1.24 -5.89 -32.84
CA TYR A 438 1.19 -4.66 -32.05
C TYR A 438 0.65 -3.46 -32.85
N VAL A 439 0.40 -3.66 -34.15
CA VAL A 439 -0.14 -2.62 -35.04
C VAL A 439 -1.58 -2.34 -34.69
N VAL A 440 -1.87 -1.08 -34.37
CA VAL A 440 -3.25 -0.61 -34.14
C VAL A 440 -4.00 -0.51 -35.47
N GLN A 441 -5.29 -0.70 -35.43
CA GLN A 441 -6.20 -0.55 -36.57
C GLN A 441 -7.24 0.53 -36.28
N PRO A 442 -7.77 1.21 -37.31
CA PRO A 442 -8.88 2.13 -37.14
C PRO A 442 -10.07 1.49 -36.41
N GLY A 443 -10.55 2.18 -35.37
CA GLY A 443 -11.59 1.69 -34.49
C GLY A 443 -11.10 0.77 -33.34
N ASP A 444 -9.81 0.49 -33.19
CA ASP A 444 -9.30 -0.10 -31.97
C ASP A 444 -9.49 0.87 -30.79
N VAL A 445 -9.97 0.38 -29.64
CA VAL A 445 -10.06 1.18 -28.42
C VAL A 445 -8.80 0.92 -27.59
N LEU A 446 -8.07 1.98 -27.31
CA LEU A 446 -6.83 1.91 -26.53
C LEU A 446 -7.12 2.32 -25.10
N VAL A 447 -6.63 1.52 -24.13
CA VAL A 447 -6.79 1.79 -22.71
C VAL A 447 -5.42 1.71 -22.04
N SER A 448 -5.04 2.72 -21.26
CA SER A 448 -3.81 2.64 -20.50
C SER A 448 -3.90 1.57 -19.43
N CYS A 449 -2.87 0.73 -19.38
CA CYS A 449 -2.78 -0.37 -18.42
C CYS A 449 -1.67 -0.16 -17.38
N LYS A 450 -1.01 1.01 -17.42
CA LYS A 450 -0.04 1.48 -16.43
C LYS A 450 -0.31 2.94 -16.10
N GLY A 451 -0.08 3.31 -14.84
CA GLY A 451 -0.27 4.67 -14.34
C GLY A 451 -1.52 4.83 -13.47
N VAL A 452 -1.57 5.92 -12.72
CA VAL A 452 -2.66 6.23 -11.77
C VAL A 452 -3.95 6.59 -12.53
N THR A 453 -3.83 7.38 -13.58
CA THR A 453 -4.97 7.80 -14.40
C THR A 453 -5.15 6.84 -15.57
N ILE A 454 -6.35 6.32 -15.74
CA ILE A 454 -6.69 5.45 -16.87
C ILE A 454 -7.10 6.35 -18.03
N LYS A 455 -6.30 6.33 -19.10
CA LYS A 455 -6.57 7.06 -20.35
C LYS A 455 -7.18 6.11 -21.36
N THR A 456 -8.17 6.60 -22.11
CA THR A 456 -8.81 5.86 -23.21
C THR A 456 -8.78 6.70 -24.48
N CYS A 457 -8.73 6.07 -25.63
CA CYS A 457 -8.98 6.72 -26.92
C CYS A 457 -9.42 5.71 -27.97
N VAL A 458 -10.03 6.19 -29.03
CA VAL A 458 -10.35 5.39 -30.22
C VAL A 458 -9.34 5.74 -31.31
N VAL A 459 -8.81 4.74 -31.97
CA VAL A 459 -7.88 4.90 -33.08
C VAL A 459 -8.65 5.47 -34.29
N PRO A 460 -8.29 6.68 -34.79
CA PRO A 460 -9.00 7.30 -35.90
C PRO A 460 -8.77 6.61 -37.22
N ASP A 461 -9.58 6.92 -38.22
CA ASP A 461 -9.38 6.45 -39.58
C ASP A 461 -8.14 7.08 -40.24
N GLY A 462 -7.61 6.43 -41.28
CA GLY A 462 -6.54 6.96 -42.10
C GLY A 462 -5.12 6.86 -41.52
N ILE A 463 -4.94 6.18 -40.40
CA ILE A 463 -3.60 5.98 -39.81
C ILE A 463 -3.04 4.59 -40.14
N HIS A 464 -1.73 4.54 -40.42
CA HIS A 464 -1.01 3.32 -40.76
C HIS A 464 0.35 3.25 -40.05
N ASN A 465 0.86 2.04 -39.88
CA ASN A 465 2.17 1.77 -39.29
C ASN A 465 2.36 2.35 -37.87
N ILE A 466 1.28 2.40 -37.09
CA ILE A 466 1.35 2.84 -35.71
C ILE A 466 1.28 1.63 -34.79
N LEU A 467 2.19 1.56 -33.83
CA LEU A 467 2.34 0.50 -32.85
C LEU A 467 1.88 0.98 -31.48
N LEU A 468 1.39 0.04 -30.69
CA LEU A 468 1.00 0.28 -29.33
C LEU A 468 2.15 -0.03 -28.38
N SER A 469 2.48 0.89 -27.44
CA SER A 469 3.47 0.62 -26.39
C SER A 469 2.91 -0.27 -25.28
N ILE A 470 3.80 -0.92 -24.52
CA ILE A 470 3.47 -1.81 -23.39
C ILE A 470 2.61 -1.15 -22.30
N ASN A 471 2.48 0.17 -22.33
CA ASN A 471 1.68 0.93 -21.36
C ASN A 471 0.17 0.89 -21.66
N PHE A 472 -0.20 0.29 -22.80
CA PHE A 472 -1.58 0.20 -23.26
C PHE A 472 -2.01 -1.22 -23.59
N VAL A 473 -3.31 -1.44 -23.50
CA VAL A 473 -4.03 -2.56 -24.09
C VAL A 473 -4.88 -2.01 -25.23
N GLY A 474 -4.82 -2.68 -26.39
CA GLY A 474 -5.68 -2.43 -27.54
C GLY A 474 -6.83 -3.44 -27.57
N ILE A 475 -8.03 -2.93 -27.78
CA ILE A 475 -9.27 -3.71 -27.84
C ILE A 475 -9.86 -3.55 -29.23
N ARG A 476 -9.85 -4.61 -30.01
CA ARG A 476 -10.51 -4.69 -31.31
C ARG A 476 -11.88 -5.31 -31.14
N LEU A 477 -12.91 -4.55 -31.43
CA LEU A 477 -14.29 -4.94 -31.23
C LEU A 477 -14.87 -5.66 -32.43
N ASN A 478 -15.81 -6.55 -32.19
CA ASN A 478 -16.74 -6.97 -33.21
C ASN A 478 -17.73 -5.81 -33.47
N LYS A 479 -17.55 -5.16 -34.62
CA LYS A 479 -18.27 -3.93 -35.00
C LYS A 479 -19.79 -4.13 -35.18
N GLU A 480 -20.27 -5.38 -35.29
CA GLU A 480 -21.69 -5.70 -35.34
C GLU A 480 -22.32 -5.69 -33.93
N LYS A 481 -21.49 -5.88 -32.88
CA LYS A 481 -21.95 -5.96 -31.49
C LYS A 481 -21.75 -4.66 -30.70
N CYS A 482 -20.61 -4.00 -30.92
CA CYS A 482 -20.27 -2.81 -30.12
C CYS A 482 -19.54 -1.77 -30.95
N ASP A 483 -19.98 -0.53 -30.82
CA ASP A 483 -19.34 0.65 -31.39
C ASP A 483 -18.10 1.03 -30.55
N PRO A 484 -16.95 1.41 -31.17
CA PRO A 484 -15.74 1.78 -30.45
C PRO A 484 -15.94 2.97 -29.47
N TYR A 485 -16.66 3.99 -29.89
CA TYR A 485 -16.93 5.15 -29.02
C TYR A 485 -17.86 4.80 -27.87
N TYR A 486 -18.82 3.88 -28.10
CA TYR A 486 -19.68 3.35 -27.04
C TYR A 486 -18.84 2.69 -25.95
N LEU A 487 -17.90 1.80 -26.33
CA LEU A 487 -17.00 1.18 -25.37
C LEU A 487 -16.14 2.24 -24.65
N LYS A 488 -15.60 3.22 -25.39
CA LYS A 488 -14.80 4.31 -24.80
C LYS A 488 -15.59 5.02 -23.70
N TYR A 489 -16.82 5.43 -23.97
CA TYR A 489 -17.66 6.11 -22.97
C TYR A 489 -18.04 5.20 -21.79
N CYS A 490 -18.23 3.90 -22.02
CA CYS A 490 -18.43 2.95 -20.93
C CYS A 490 -17.20 2.84 -20.01
N LEU A 491 -16.00 2.82 -20.60
CA LEU A 491 -14.73 2.77 -19.85
C LEU A 491 -14.47 4.08 -19.09
N ASP A 492 -14.80 5.22 -19.66
CA ASP A 492 -14.62 6.54 -19.05
C ASP A 492 -15.69 6.85 -17.99
N SER A 493 -16.82 6.16 -18.02
CA SER A 493 -17.90 6.36 -17.05
C SER A 493 -17.44 6.07 -15.62
N PRO A 494 -18.08 6.67 -14.59
CA PRO A 494 -17.79 6.34 -13.20
C PRO A 494 -17.83 4.83 -12.91
N VAL A 495 -18.74 4.08 -13.56
CA VAL A 495 -18.85 2.62 -13.41
C VAL A 495 -17.61 1.93 -13.99
N GLY A 496 -17.19 2.31 -15.20
CA GLY A 496 -15.99 1.77 -15.85
C GLY A 496 -14.72 2.07 -15.06
N GLN A 497 -14.59 3.30 -14.61
CA GLN A 497 -13.45 3.72 -13.78
C GLN A 497 -13.43 3.00 -12.42
N ALA A 498 -14.60 2.81 -11.77
CA ALA A 498 -14.70 2.03 -10.54
C ALA A 498 -14.21 0.60 -10.74
N PHE A 499 -14.70 -0.06 -11.80
CA PHE A 499 -14.30 -1.42 -12.13
C PHE A 499 -12.81 -1.56 -12.39
N LEU A 500 -12.24 -0.70 -13.23
CA LEU A 500 -10.81 -0.77 -13.58
C LEU A 500 -9.91 -0.37 -12.40
N LYS A 501 -10.23 0.69 -11.67
CA LYS A 501 -9.47 1.11 -10.47
C LYS A 501 -9.47 0.04 -9.39
N GLY A 502 -10.60 -0.64 -9.16
CA GLY A 502 -10.68 -1.76 -8.22
C GLY A 502 -9.82 -2.97 -8.61
N ARG A 503 -9.40 -3.06 -9.87
CA ARG A 503 -8.52 -4.11 -10.38
C ARG A 503 -7.07 -3.69 -10.58
N GLN A 504 -6.78 -2.39 -10.45
CA GLN A 504 -5.41 -1.88 -10.50
C GLN A 504 -4.57 -2.46 -9.37
N VAL A 505 -3.38 -2.94 -9.71
CA VAL A 505 -2.42 -3.52 -8.78
C VAL A 505 -1.04 -2.88 -9.00
N GLY A 506 -0.32 -2.62 -7.92
CA GLY A 506 1.02 -2.03 -7.95
C GLY A 506 1.18 -0.92 -6.92
N THR A 507 2.40 -0.76 -6.40
CA THR A 507 2.76 0.28 -5.43
C THR A 507 3.49 1.44 -6.08
N SER A 508 4.51 1.16 -6.89
CA SER A 508 5.30 2.18 -7.62
C SER A 508 4.76 2.42 -9.04
N ILE A 509 4.37 1.33 -9.72
CA ILE A 509 3.74 1.40 -11.04
C ILE A 509 2.45 0.60 -10.98
N ILE A 510 1.34 1.32 -10.93
CA ILE A 510 0.00 0.73 -10.94
C ILE A 510 -0.26 0.10 -12.30
N THR A 511 -0.73 -1.16 -12.32
CA THR A 511 -0.93 -1.92 -13.57
C THR A 511 -2.26 -2.68 -13.59
N LEU A 512 -2.80 -2.87 -14.81
CA LEU A 512 -3.92 -3.74 -15.12
C LEU A 512 -3.44 -4.91 -15.99
N LYS A 513 -4.00 -6.10 -15.78
CA LYS A 513 -3.73 -7.31 -16.59
C LYS A 513 -4.71 -7.39 -17.77
N ASN A 514 -4.39 -8.14 -18.83
CA ASN A 514 -5.32 -8.36 -19.93
C ASN A 514 -6.64 -8.98 -19.48
N LYS A 515 -6.60 -9.92 -18.51
CA LYS A 515 -7.78 -10.54 -17.90
C LYS A 515 -8.75 -9.52 -17.29
N ASP A 516 -8.25 -8.43 -16.72
CA ASP A 516 -9.08 -7.39 -16.13
C ASP A 516 -9.94 -6.67 -17.18
N PHE A 517 -9.41 -6.52 -18.40
CA PHE A 517 -10.17 -6.02 -19.55
C PHE A 517 -11.10 -7.07 -20.14
N GLU A 518 -10.66 -8.32 -20.25
CA GLU A 518 -11.52 -9.43 -20.73
C GLU A 518 -12.78 -9.58 -19.90
N GLU A 519 -12.69 -9.39 -18.59
CA GLU A 519 -13.78 -9.47 -17.61
C GLU A 519 -14.56 -8.15 -17.43
N PHE A 520 -14.21 -7.08 -18.15
CA PHE A 520 -14.90 -5.79 -18.04
C PHE A 520 -16.37 -5.93 -18.45
N PRO A 521 -17.34 -5.62 -17.53
CA PRO A 521 -18.75 -5.71 -17.83
C PRO A 521 -19.22 -4.48 -18.62
N ILE A 522 -20.01 -4.70 -19.65
CA ILE A 522 -20.55 -3.62 -20.47
C ILE A 522 -22.08 -3.66 -20.52
N SER A 523 -22.72 -2.52 -20.28
CA SER A 523 -24.16 -2.36 -20.46
C SER A 523 -24.45 -2.27 -21.95
N LEU A 524 -24.67 -3.41 -22.59
CA LEU A 524 -24.78 -3.51 -24.03
C LEU A 524 -26.23 -3.31 -24.49
N VAL A 525 -26.48 -2.27 -25.27
CA VAL A 525 -27.74 -2.02 -25.98
C VAL A 525 -27.56 -2.35 -27.48
N PRO A 526 -28.63 -2.50 -28.27
CA PRO A 526 -28.53 -2.74 -29.71
C PRO A 526 -27.64 -1.72 -30.42
N ILE A 527 -26.84 -2.17 -31.40
CA ILE A 527 -25.85 -1.32 -32.12
C ILE A 527 -26.44 -0.03 -32.72
N THR A 528 -27.69 -0.11 -33.17
CA THR A 528 -28.40 1.06 -33.70
C THR A 528 -28.69 2.12 -32.63
N GLU A 529 -28.98 1.68 -31.42
CA GLU A 529 -29.18 2.59 -30.28
C GLU A 529 -27.85 3.16 -29.78
N GLN A 530 -26.79 2.32 -29.73
CA GLN A 530 -25.45 2.82 -29.39
C GLN A 530 -25.06 3.98 -30.28
N LYS A 531 -25.17 3.82 -31.62
CA LYS A 531 -24.83 4.86 -32.59
C LYS A 531 -25.69 6.10 -32.42
N ARG A 532 -26.97 5.93 -32.13
CA ARG A 532 -27.87 7.07 -31.87
C ARG A 532 -27.46 7.84 -30.64
N TYR A 533 -27.22 7.17 -29.49
CA TYR A 533 -26.83 7.82 -28.26
C TYR A 533 -25.50 8.56 -28.40
N ILE A 534 -24.52 7.93 -29.08
CA ILE A 534 -23.22 8.56 -29.36
C ILE A 534 -23.41 9.81 -30.17
N ALA A 535 -24.15 9.73 -31.28
CA ALA A 535 -24.36 10.87 -32.19
C ALA A 535 -25.06 12.05 -31.49
N GLU A 536 -26.09 11.77 -30.66
CA GLU A 536 -26.78 12.77 -29.85
C GLU A 536 -25.84 13.43 -28.83
N PHE A 537 -25.06 12.61 -28.11
CA PHE A 537 -24.11 13.10 -27.10
C PHE A 537 -22.99 13.93 -27.74
N GLU A 538 -22.36 13.42 -28.79
CA GLU A 538 -21.27 14.13 -29.45
C GLU A 538 -21.70 15.45 -30.10
N LYS A 539 -22.91 15.50 -30.67
CA LYS A 539 -23.48 16.75 -31.18
C LYS A 539 -23.63 17.80 -30.09
N THR A 540 -24.18 17.39 -28.94
CA THR A 540 -24.38 18.27 -27.79
C THR A 540 -23.03 18.68 -27.19
N ASN A 541 -22.12 17.74 -27.00
CA ASN A 541 -20.80 17.99 -26.45
C ASN A 541 -20.00 18.96 -27.34
N ARG A 542 -20.01 18.76 -28.64
CA ARG A 542 -19.34 19.67 -29.60
C ARG A 542 -19.92 21.09 -29.53
N TYR A 543 -21.22 21.21 -29.42
CA TYR A 543 -21.87 22.52 -29.24
C TYR A 543 -21.38 23.20 -27.96
N ILE A 544 -21.41 22.48 -26.83
CA ILE A 544 -20.98 23.01 -25.53
C ILE A 544 -19.49 23.37 -25.54
N CYS A 545 -18.64 22.53 -26.12
CA CYS A 545 -17.19 22.81 -26.23
C CYS A 545 -16.92 24.08 -27.05
N ASN A 546 -17.65 24.30 -28.16
CA ASN A 546 -17.53 25.51 -28.94
C ASN A 546 -17.95 26.76 -28.15
N GLU A 547 -19.03 26.67 -27.37
CA GLU A 547 -19.49 27.77 -26.50
C GLU A 547 -18.44 28.10 -25.42
N ILE A 548 -17.86 27.07 -24.79
CA ILE A 548 -16.80 27.23 -23.79
C ILE A 548 -15.59 27.91 -24.42
N GLU A 549 -15.19 27.49 -25.62
CA GLU A 549 -14.04 28.07 -26.32
C GLU A 549 -14.29 29.55 -26.67
N GLN A 550 -15.50 29.88 -27.13
CA GLN A 550 -15.88 31.27 -27.39
C GLN A 550 -15.85 32.14 -26.12
N LEU A 551 -16.39 31.62 -25.01
CA LEU A 551 -16.36 32.33 -23.72
C LEU A 551 -14.92 32.49 -23.23
N HIS A 552 -14.05 31.49 -23.44
CA HIS A 552 -12.65 31.57 -23.08
C HIS A 552 -11.90 32.64 -23.89
N ARG A 553 -12.12 32.69 -25.21
CA ARG A 553 -11.59 33.76 -26.08
C ARG A 553 -12.07 35.15 -25.64
N HIS A 554 -13.36 35.29 -25.31
CA HIS A 554 -13.90 36.55 -24.82
C HIS A 554 -13.23 36.95 -23.49
N LEU A 555 -13.05 36.02 -22.54
CA LEU A 555 -12.36 36.29 -21.28
C LEU A 555 -10.90 36.73 -21.49
N ILE A 556 -10.20 36.12 -22.47
CA ILE A 556 -8.83 36.51 -22.83
C ILE A 556 -8.82 37.90 -23.41
N HIS A 557 -9.79 38.24 -24.26
CA HIS A 557 -9.97 39.58 -24.85
C HIS A 557 -10.18 40.65 -23.75
N GLU A 558 -11.14 40.42 -22.82
CA GLU A 558 -11.39 41.31 -21.69
C GLU A 558 -10.18 41.51 -20.79
N LYS A 559 -9.45 40.44 -20.51
CA LYS A 559 -8.17 40.53 -19.76
C LYS A 559 -7.13 41.35 -20.51
N TRP A 560 -7.06 41.20 -21.83
CA TRP A 560 -6.14 41.99 -22.65
C TRP A 560 -6.50 43.48 -22.63
N GLN A 561 -7.75 43.84 -22.78
CA GLN A 561 -8.21 45.24 -22.65
C GLN A 561 -7.91 45.80 -21.27
N PHE A 562 -8.14 45.02 -20.22
CA PHE A 562 -7.78 45.42 -18.86
C PHE A 562 -6.30 45.72 -18.71
N TYR A 563 -5.44 44.89 -19.29
CA TYR A 563 -3.97 45.13 -19.26
C TYR A 563 -3.58 46.38 -20.07
N GLN A 564 -4.27 46.68 -21.15
CA GLN A 564 -4.07 47.92 -21.89
C GLN A 564 -4.41 49.15 -21.00
N HIS A 565 -5.54 49.13 -20.30
CA HIS A 565 -5.93 50.19 -19.38
C HIS A 565 -4.94 50.36 -18.19
N LEU A 566 -4.28 49.32 -17.79
CA LEU A 566 -3.22 49.38 -16.78
C LEU A 566 -1.87 49.91 -17.32
N GLY A 567 -1.79 50.25 -18.61
CA GLY A 567 -0.54 50.68 -19.24
C GLY A 567 0.48 49.55 -19.49
N LEU A 568 0.06 48.30 -19.38
CA LEU A 568 0.92 47.13 -19.56
C LEU A 568 0.99 46.67 -21.02
N GLY A 569 0.11 47.17 -21.89
CA GLY A 569 -0.01 46.72 -23.29
C GLY A 569 1.25 46.92 -24.15
N GLU A 570 2.03 47.97 -23.84
CA GLU A 570 3.30 48.20 -24.54
C GLU A 570 4.44 47.29 -24.11
N ILE A 571 4.29 46.64 -22.93
CA ILE A 571 5.31 45.76 -22.34
C ILE A 571 5.07 44.30 -22.73
N ILE A 572 3.82 43.95 -23.07
CA ILE A 572 3.42 42.57 -23.38
C ILE A 572 3.38 42.37 -24.87
N THR A 573 4.25 41.51 -25.42
CA THR A 573 4.21 41.07 -26.81
C THR A 573 3.59 39.66 -26.87
N ARG A 574 2.52 39.49 -27.66
CA ARG A 574 1.95 38.17 -27.92
C ARG A 574 2.86 37.39 -28.88
N ILE A 575 3.19 36.15 -28.49
CA ILE A 575 4.01 35.24 -29.31
C ILE A 575 3.11 34.09 -29.74
N GLY A 576 2.77 33.97 -31.02
CA GLY A 576 1.96 32.91 -31.63
C GLY A 576 1.07 33.42 -32.78
N GLU A 577 0.87 32.60 -33.80
CA GLU A 577 0.19 32.99 -35.06
C GLU A 577 -1.35 33.02 -35.00
N ASP A 578 -1.98 32.71 -33.89
CA ASP A 578 -3.43 32.46 -33.83
C ASP A 578 -4.31 33.65 -33.40
N TYR A 579 -3.78 34.86 -33.36
CA TYR A 579 -4.57 36.06 -33.10
C TYR A 579 -4.47 37.06 -34.24
N GLN A 580 -5.27 36.85 -35.29
CA GLN A 580 -5.62 37.95 -36.20
C GLN A 580 -6.54 38.92 -35.45
N ASP A 581 -6.11 40.18 -35.35
CA ASP A 581 -6.95 41.29 -34.88
C ASP A 581 -8.20 41.36 -35.72
N GLU A 582 -9.35 40.94 -35.15
CA GLU A 582 -10.68 41.37 -35.67
C GLU A 582 -10.95 42.80 -35.21
N SER A 583 -10.11 43.72 -35.61
CA SER A 583 -10.40 45.15 -35.57
C SER A 583 -10.53 45.65 -37.01
N ASN A 584 -11.72 45.41 -37.62
CA ASN A 584 -12.32 46.24 -38.63
C ASN A 584 -13.83 46.03 -38.66
#